data_1a579f07e0132bb4cf5b961f2712f1ec
#
_entry.id   1a579f07e0132bb4cf5b961f2712f1ec
#
_cell.length_a   1.000
_cell.length_b   1.000
_cell.length_c   1.000
_cell.angle_alpha   90.00
_cell.angle_beta   90.00
_cell.angle_gamma   90.00
#
_symmetry.space_group_name_H-M   'P 1'
#
loop_
_entity.id
_entity.type
_entity.pdbx_description
1 polymer ?
#
loop_
_entity_poly.entity_id
_entity_poly.type
_entity_poly.pdbx_seq_one_letter_code
_entity_poly.pdbx_strand_id
1 'polypeptide(L)'
;MISLNEWLIKKKCINLFPTNDIASWIKYTEYNFIYDKLSLAQLQNLDCAPLPIIPAIFPVIVKPIINLYGMSRGFKKINNYEEFILIKDNGYFWEKYLDGDQYNYDIVIENGKIIDSFCYHSVPLNEGTFLYHQYIEKKIPPNIVNLIENLMENYTGFMNIELIDGYIIEAHLRLNGDFFIFNETMVDNFINFIKNGLYTFQDIKPMTFFPIFIKNISTDYTPVFNILNKWNINYKIDNIYSETQGDIYKRLLYFICTDHKLGLSIQKEIYLYCL
;
A
#
# COMPACT_ATOMS: atom_id res chain seq x y z
N MET A 1 18.87 4.58 3.67
CA MET A 1 17.79 4.05 2.78
C MET A 1 17.47 5.08 1.73
N ILE A 2 17.29 4.66 0.49
CA ILE A 2 16.98 5.51 -0.68
C ILE A 2 15.63 5.00 -1.24
N SER A 3 14.65 5.88 -1.39
CA SER A 3 13.35 5.52 -1.98
C SER A 3 13.47 5.29 -3.48
N LEU A 4 12.47 4.62 -4.06
CA LEU A 4 12.39 4.44 -5.52
C LEU A 4 12.50 5.81 -6.25
N ASN A 5 11.77 6.81 -5.77
CA ASN A 5 11.79 8.16 -6.34
C ASN A 5 13.19 8.80 -6.28
N GLU A 6 13.88 8.68 -5.15
CA GLU A 6 15.26 9.19 -4.99
C GLU A 6 16.24 8.46 -5.93
N TRP A 7 16.07 7.14 -6.12
CA TRP A 7 16.84 6.38 -7.09
C TRP A 7 16.60 6.88 -8.52
N LEU A 8 15.34 7.11 -8.92
CA LEU A 8 15.00 7.62 -10.24
C LEU A 8 15.56 9.03 -10.48
N ILE A 9 15.55 9.90 -9.46
CA ILE A 9 16.21 11.21 -9.53
C ILE A 9 17.72 11.05 -9.76
N LYS A 10 18.38 10.21 -8.95
CA LYS A 10 19.82 9.93 -9.07
C LYS A 10 20.20 9.40 -10.45
N LYS A 11 19.35 8.55 -11.04
CA LYS A 11 19.53 7.97 -12.38
C LYS A 11 19.03 8.90 -13.51
N LYS A 12 18.52 10.10 -13.21
CA LYS A 12 17.92 11.04 -14.17
C LYS A 12 16.77 10.43 -14.99
N CYS A 13 15.97 9.57 -14.35
CA CYS A 13 14.86 8.82 -14.96
C CYS A 13 13.52 9.06 -14.24
N ILE A 14 13.36 10.18 -13.53
CA ILE A 14 12.19 10.47 -12.68
C ILE A 14 10.84 10.39 -13.43
N ASN A 15 10.80 10.69 -14.71
CA ASN A 15 9.59 10.67 -15.54
C ASN A 15 9.40 9.35 -16.31
N LEU A 16 10.26 8.37 -16.11
CA LEU A 16 10.21 7.13 -16.90
C LEU A 16 8.95 6.33 -16.59
N PHE A 17 8.64 6.18 -15.31
CA PHE A 17 7.40 5.59 -14.82
C PHE A 17 6.92 6.29 -13.55
N PRO A 18 5.60 6.26 -13.27
CA PRO A 18 5.03 6.93 -12.10
C PRO A 18 5.48 6.31 -10.78
N THR A 19 5.62 7.15 -9.75
CA THR A 19 5.91 6.75 -8.38
C THR A 19 4.80 7.17 -7.39
N ASN A 20 3.73 7.78 -7.91
CA ASN A 20 2.54 8.16 -7.14
C ASN A 20 1.28 8.08 -8.01
N ASP A 21 0.11 8.05 -7.39
CA ASP A 21 -1.16 7.79 -8.06
C ASP A 21 -1.59 8.92 -9.00
N ILE A 22 -1.31 10.18 -8.66
CA ILE A 22 -1.65 11.33 -9.51
C ILE A 22 -0.86 11.24 -10.83
N ALA A 23 0.44 10.96 -10.75
CA ALA A 23 1.27 10.81 -11.94
C ALA A 23 0.85 9.60 -12.78
N SER A 24 0.44 8.50 -12.14
CA SER A 24 -0.07 7.30 -12.82
C SER A 24 -1.40 7.58 -13.52
N TRP A 25 -2.30 8.26 -12.84
CA TRP A 25 -3.59 8.67 -13.38
C TRP A 25 -3.45 9.51 -14.65
N ILE A 26 -2.50 10.44 -14.67
CA ILE A 26 -2.22 11.29 -15.84
C ILE A 26 -1.57 10.48 -16.96
N LYS A 27 -0.67 9.56 -16.62
CA LYS A 27 0.12 8.81 -17.62
C LYS A 27 -0.67 7.68 -18.28
N TYR A 28 -1.51 6.98 -17.53
CA TYR A 28 -2.18 5.75 -17.95
C TYR A 28 -3.70 5.91 -18.02
N THR A 29 -4.17 6.94 -18.72
CA THR A 29 -5.59 7.33 -18.76
C THR A 29 -6.55 6.23 -19.22
N GLU A 30 -6.10 5.33 -20.10
CA GLU A 30 -6.87 4.19 -20.59
C GLU A 30 -7.14 3.14 -19.50
N TYR A 31 -6.32 3.11 -18.44
CA TYR A 31 -6.39 2.16 -17.34
C TYR A 31 -6.87 2.79 -16.02
N ASN A 32 -7.36 4.03 -16.04
CA ASN A 32 -7.81 4.73 -14.84
C ASN A 32 -8.98 4.04 -14.12
N PHE A 33 -9.74 3.20 -14.81
CA PHE A 33 -10.80 2.39 -14.22
C PHE A 33 -10.31 1.47 -13.08
N ILE A 34 -9.01 1.13 -13.03
CA ILE A 34 -8.44 0.28 -11.98
C ILE A 34 -8.45 0.97 -10.60
N TYR A 35 -8.55 2.30 -10.56
CA TYR A 35 -8.68 3.07 -9.33
C TYR A 35 -10.12 3.11 -8.78
N ASP A 36 -11.11 2.64 -9.55
CA ASP A 36 -12.50 2.53 -9.13
C ASP A 36 -12.70 1.29 -8.25
N LYS A 37 -12.63 1.50 -6.94
CA LYS A 37 -12.73 0.45 -5.92
C LYS A 37 -14.10 -0.22 -5.90
N LEU A 38 -15.18 0.53 -6.21
CA LEU A 38 -16.53 -0.03 -6.32
C LEU A 38 -16.62 -1.02 -7.49
N SER A 39 -16.12 -0.63 -8.65
CA SER A 39 -16.09 -1.51 -9.82
C SER A 39 -15.23 -2.75 -9.57
N LEU A 40 -14.06 -2.61 -8.94
CA LEU A 40 -13.21 -3.75 -8.56
C LEU A 40 -13.92 -4.71 -7.59
N ALA A 41 -14.63 -4.20 -6.59
CA ALA A 41 -15.39 -5.02 -5.65
C ALA A 41 -16.52 -5.80 -6.38
N GLN A 42 -17.27 -5.13 -7.27
CA GLN A 42 -18.33 -5.73 -8.07
C GLN A 42 -17.83 -6.83 -9.01
N LEU A 43 -16.71 -6.60 -9.70
CA LEU A 43 -16.09 -7.59 -10.60
C LEU A 43 -15.66 -8.87 -9.88
N GLN A 44 -15.41 -8.78 -8.59
CA GLN A 44 -15.05 -9.91 -7.73
C GLN A 44 -16.26 -10.53 -7.01
N ASN A 45 -17.48 -10.06 -7.27
CA ASN A 45 -18.70 -10.44 -6.56
C ASN A 45 -18.62 -10.22 -5.04
N LEU A 46 -17.84 -9.23 -4.60
CA LEU A 46 -17.86 -8.78 -3.21
C LEU A 46 -19.14 -7.98 -2.97
N ASP A 47 -19.80 -8.23 -1.85
CA ASP A 47 -21.02 -7.49 -1.48
C ASP A 47 -20.67 -6.02 -1.24
N CYS A 48 -21.22 -5.15 -2.09
CA CYS A 48 -20.91 -3.72 -2.11
C CYS A 48 -22.00 -2.92 -2.84
N ALA A 49 -22.15 -1.67 -2.50
CA ALA A 49 -23.00 -0.74 -3.26
C ALA A 49 -22.59 0.73 -3.01
N PRO A 50 -22.91 1.65 -3.95
CA PRO A 50 -22.72 3.08 -3.72
C PRO A 50 -23.66 3.60 -2.62
N LEU A 51 -23.23 4.64 -1.91
CA LEU A 51 -24.14 5.36 -1.01
C LEU A 51 -25.25 6.06 -1.83
N PRO A 52 -26.48 6.11 -1.31
CA PRO A 52 -26.95 5.73 0.03
C PRO A 52 -27.62 4.34 0.13
N ILE A 53 -27.32 3.39 -0.78
CA ILE A 53 -27.90 2.04 -0.72
C ILE A 53 -27.47 1.37 0.59
N ILE A 54 -28.46 0.89 1.36
CA ILE A 54 -28.22 0.35 2.70
C ILE A 54 -27.72 -1.09 2.62
N PRO A 55 -26.62 -1.45 3.34
CA PRO A 55 -26.15 -2.83 3.42
C PRO A 55 -27.13 -3.71 4.20
N ALA A 56 -27.25 -4.98 3.79
CA ALA A 56 -28.09 -5.95 4.50
C ALA A 56 -27.43 -6.48 5.78
N ILE A 57 -26.10 -6.46 5.85
CA ILE A 57 -25.29 -7.03 6.94
C ILE A 57 -24.21 -6.03 7.34
N PHE A 58 -23.91 -5.97 8.63
CA PHE A 58 -22.83 -5.19 9.22
C PHE A 58 -21.82 -6.13 9.93
N PRO A 59 -20.56 -5.73 10.14
CA PRO A 59 -19.98 -4.44 9.75
C PRO A 59 -19.68 -4.34 8.25
N VAL A 60 -19.58 -3.09 7.76
CA VAL A 60 -19.13 -2.77 6.41
C VAL A 60 -18.02 -1.72 6.46
N ILE A 61 -17.26 -1.64 5.38
CA ILE A 61 -16.30 -0.56 5.15
C ILE A 61 -16.95 0.47 4.24
N VAL A 62 -16.92 1.73 4.64
CA VAL A 62 -17.27 2.87 3.78
C VAL A 62 -15.99 3.60 3.40
N LYS A 63 -15.79 3.83 2.11
CA LYS A 63 -14.58 4.48 1.58
C LYS A 63 -14.89 5.21 0.26
N PRO A 64 -14.06 6.20 -0.16
CA PRO A 64 -14.24 6.84 -1.45
C PRO A 64 -14.04 5.83 -2.59
N ILE A 65 -14.85 5.98 -3.66
CA ILE A 65 -14.73 5.15 -4.88
C ILE A 65 -13.33 5.31 -5.48
N ILE A 66 -12.83 6.55 -5.55
CA ILE A 66 -11.48 6.86 -6.04
C ILE A 66 -10.74 7.66 -4.97
N ASN A 67 -9.50 7.25 -4.66
CA ASN A 67 -8.59 7.98 -3.79
C ASN A 67 -7.17 7.96 -4.38
N LEU A 68 -6.73 9.10 -4.93
CA LEU A 68 -5.38 9.26 -5.49
C LEU A 68 -4.34 9.80 -4.48
N TYR A 69 -4.75 10.01 -3.24
CA TYR A 69 -3.87 10.57 -2.19
C TYR A 69 -3.37 9.51 -1.20
N GLY A 70 -3.83 8.27 -1.33
CA GLY A 70 -3.44 7.16 -0.46
C GLY A 70 -3.80 7.35 1.01
N MET A 71 -3.11 6.63 1.89
CA MET A 71 -3.16 6.75 3.36
C MET A 71 -4.57 6.53 3.94
N SER A 72 -5.35 5.61 3.36
CA SER A 72 -6.71 5.24 3.82
C SER A 72 -7.66 6.42 4.04
N ARG A 73 -7.46 7.54 3.34
CA ARG A 73 -8.27 8.75 3.52
C ARG A 73 -9.73 8.49 3.23
N GLY A 74 -10.58 8.88 4.17
CA GLY A 74 -12.02 8.71 4.07
C GLY A 74 -12.54 7.31 4.39
N PHE A 75 -11.66 6.39 4.79
CA PHE A 75 -12.02 5.05 5.26
C PHE A 75 -12.76 5.12 6.59
N LYS A 76 -13.87 4.37 6.70
CA LYS A 76 -14.65 4.24 7.93
C LYS A 76 -15.16 2.81 8.06
N LYS A 77 -14.97 2.17 9.21
CA LYS A 77 -15.67 0.94 9.56
C LYS A 77 -16.99 1.30 10.21
N ILE A 78 -18.06 0.75 9.71
CA ILE A 78 -19.43 1.02 10.14
C ILE A 78 -20.01 -0.28 10.71
N ASN A 79 -20.38 -0.25 11.98
CA ASN A 79 -20.75 -1.45 12.71
C ASN A 79 -22.27 -1.73 12.73
N ASN A 80 -23.09 -0.72 12.42
CA ASN A 80 -24.54 -0.83 12.50
C ASN A 80 -25.24 0.21 11.60
N TYR A 81 -26.55 0.06 11.50
CA TYR A 81 -27.41 0.92 10.70
C TYR A 81 -27.41 2.38 11.17
N GLU A 82 -27.39 2.61 12.49
CA GLU A 82 -27.44 3.95 13.11
C GLU A 82 -26.20 4.77 12.72
N GLU A 83 -25.03 4.15 12.69
CA GLU A 83 -23.80 4.78 12.18
C GLU A 83 -23.90 5.05 10.68
N PHE A 84 -24.46 4.10 9.91
CA PHE A 84 -24.53 4.17 8.45
C PHE A 84 -25.36 5.36 7.96
N ILE A 85 -26.54 5.60 8.54
CA ILE A 85 -27.46 6.66 8.12
C ILE A 85 -26.92 8.09 8.36
N LEU A 86 -25.88 8.22 9.18
CA LEU A 86 -25.23 9.50 9.45
C LEU A 86 -24.23 9.90 8.34
N ILE A 87 -23.86 8.96 7.47
CA ILE A 87 -22.91 9.22 6.39
C ILE A 87 -23.62 9.97 5.26
N LYS A 88 -23.07 11.14 4.89
CA LYS A 88 -23.61 12.02 3.83
C LYS A 88 -22.65 12.24 2.69
N ASP A 89 -21.56 11.45 2.65
CA ASP A 89 -20.46 11.65 1.71
C ASP A 89 -20.85 11.22 0.28
N ASN A 90 -20.72 12.12 -0.70
CA ASN A 90 -20.90 11.80 -2.10
C ASN A 90 -19.61 11.17 -2.67
N GLY A 91 -19.76 10.25 -3.63
CA GLY A 91 -18.61 9.57 -4.25
C GLY A 91 -18.00 8.48 -3.37
N TYR A 92 -18.75 8.03 -2.36
CA TYR A 92 -18.41 6.93 -1.47
C TYR A 92 -19.28 5.71 -1.77
N PHE A 93 -18.75 4.54 -1.38
CA PHE A 93 -19.47 3.28 -1.42
C PHE A 93 -19.16 2.48 -0.16
N TRP A 94 -19.96 1.46 0.08
CA TRP A 94 -19.65 0.46 1.10
C TRP A 94 -19.30 -0.88 0.46
N GLU A 95 -18.47 -1.62 1.12
CA GLU A 95 -18.19 -3.03 0.84
C GLU A 95 -18.22 -3.85 2.12
N LYS A 96 -18.48 -5.15 1.98
CA LYS A 96 -18.42 -6.11 3.09
C LYS A 96 -17.08 -5.97 3.82
N TYR A 97 -17.13 -5.94 5.16
CA TYR A 97 -15.92 -6.00 5.98
C TYR A 97 -15.25 -7.37 5.80
N LEU A 98 -13.98 -7.34 5.45
CA LEU A 98 -13.13 -8.52 5.31
C LEU A 98 -12.23 -8.60 6.55
N ASP A 99 -12.23 -9.76 7.22
CA ASP A 99 -11.49 -9.99 8.48
C ASP A 99 -10.35 -11.00 8.24
N GLY A 100 -9.51 -10.71 7.26
CA GLY A 100 -8.42 -11.58 6.88
C GLY A 100 -7.06 -10.88 6.90
N ASP A 101 -6.02 -11.66 6.63
CA ASP A 101 -4.68 -11.14 6.43
C ASP A 101 -4.62 -10.22 5.21
N GLN A 102 -3.94 -9.09 5.35
CA GLN A 102 -3.70 -8.18 4.25
C GLN A 102 -2.36 -8.48 3.57
N TYR A 103 -2.42 -8.63 2.25
CA TYR A 103 -1.26 -8.81 1.39
C TYR A 103 -1.19 -7.70 0.36
N ASN A 104 -0.01 -7.13 0.20
CA ASN A 104 0.29 -6.17 -0.84
C ASN A 104 1.20 -6.82 -1.88
N TYR A 105 0.89 -6.64 -3.16
CA TYR A 105 1.72 -7.14 -4.24
C TYR A 105 2.16 -5.98 -5.12
N ASP A 106 3.48 -5.82 -5.27
CA ASP A 106 4.05 -5.06 -6.37
C ASP A 106 4.23 -6.00 -7.57
N ILE A 107 3.72 -5.61 -8.73
CA ILE A 107 3.58 -6.47 -9.90
C ILE A 107 4.26 -5.83 -11.09
N VAL A 108 4.98 -6.63 -11.87
CA VAL A 108 5.53 -6.25 -13.17
C VAL A 108 4.67 -6.90 -14.25
N ILE A 109 4.14 -6.08 -15.15
CA ILE A 109 3.23 -6.52 -16.22
C ILE A 109 3.86 -6.18 -17.57
N GLU A 110 3.88 -7.15 -18.48
CA GLU A 110 4.30 -6.99 -19.87
C GLU A 110 3.19 -7.46 -20.81
N ASN A 111 2.70 -6.57 -21.68
CA ASN A 111 1.63 -6.86 -22.65
C ASN A 111 0.41 -7.55 -21.98
N GLY A 112 -0.03 -7.06 -20.83
CA GLY A 112 -1.15 -7.60 -20.08
C GLY A 112 -0.83 -8.88 -19.29
N LYS A 113 0.40 -9.38 -19.30
CA LYS A 113 0.80 -10.58 -18.58
C LYS A 113 1.67 -10.26 -17.38
N ILE A 114 1.35 -10.87 -16.25
CA ILE A 114 2.16 -10.74 -15.04
C ILE A 114 3.44 -11.56 -15.24
N ILE A 115 4.59 -10.88 -15.24
CA ILE A 115 5.91 -11.53 -15.41
C ILE A 115 6.67 -11.66 -14.09
N ASP A 116 6.39 -10.78 -13.10
CA ASP A 116 6.98 -10.90 -11.75
C ASP A 116 6.08 -10.26 -10.70
N SER A 117 6.26 -10.64 -9.44
CA SER A 117 5.54 -10.04 -8.31
C SER A 117 6.28 -10.16 -6.99
N PHE A 118 6.17 -9.13 -6.15
CA PHE A 118 6.76 -9.04 -4.82
C PHE A 118 5.65 -8.93 -3.79
N CYS A 119 5.56 -9.89 -2.87
CA CYS A 119 4.49 -9.96 -1.88
C CYS A 119 4.94 -9.46 -0.51
N TYR A 120 4.08 -8.69 0.14
CA TYR A 120 4.25 -8.23 1.51
C TYR A 120 3.03 -8.61 2.34
N HIS A 121 3.26 -9.28 3.47
CA HIS A 121 2.26 -9.44 4.51
C HIS A 121 2.22 -8.16 5.33
N SER A 122 1.10 -7.48 5.35
CA SER A 122 0.89 -6.19 6.02
C SER A 122 0.03 -6.40 7.25
N VAL A 123 0.62 -6.23 8.42
CA VAL A 123 -0.09 -6.41 9.69
C VAL A 123 -0.58 -5.05 10.20
N PRO A 124 -1.90 -4.87 10.39
CA PRO A 124 -2.43 -3.61 10.87
C PRO A 124 -2.04 -3.35 12.33
N LEU A 125 -1.77 -2.10 12.66
CA LEU A 125 -1.67 -1.59 14.02
C LEU A 125 -3.08 -1.22 14.54
N ASN A 126 -3.78 -0.49 13.70
CA ASN A 126 -5.20 -0.17 13.81
C ASN A 126 -5.72 0.14 12.40
N GLU A 127 -6.99 0.50 12.27
CA GLU A 127 -7.59 0.74 10.96
C GLU A 127 -6.86 1.88 10.22
N GLY A 128 -6.29 1.55 9.05
CA GLY A 128 -5.57 2.51 8.20
C GLY A 128 -4.11 2.78 8.56
N THR A 129 -3.57 2.14 9.61
CA THR A 129 -2.14 2.18 9.93
C THR A 129 -1.59 0.77 10.11
N PHE A 130 -0.29 0.59 9.93
CA PHE A 130 0.34 -0.72 9.95
C PHE A 130 1.39 -0.84 11.06
N LEU A 131 1.40 -2.01 11.68
CA LEU A 131 2.45 -2.40 12.62
C LEU A 131 3.74 -2.69 11.86
N TYR A 132 3.63 -3.51 10.80
CA TYR A 132 4.76 -3.78 9.91
C TYR A 132 4.29 -4.31 8.55
N HIS A 133 5.23 -4.30 7.59
CA HIS A 133 5.10 -4.99 6.31
C HIS A 133 6.29 -5.94 6.15
N GLN A 134 6.03 -7.23 6.00
CA GLN A 134 7.05 -8.25 5.85
C GLN A 134 7.07 -8.78 4.42
N TYR A 135 8.23 -8.70 3.75
CA TYR A 135 8.41 -9.38 2.49
C TYR A 135 8.33 -10.91 2.68
N ILE A 136 7.51 -11.56 1.87
CA ILE A 136 7.32 -13.01 1.87
C ILE A 136 7.28 -13.55 0.45
N GLU A 137 7.73 -14.79 0.27
CA GLU A 137 7.56 -15.50 -0.99
C GLU A 137 6.16 -16.10 -1.09
N LYS A 138 5.23 -15.33 -1.63
CA LYS A 138 3.84 -15.76 -1.84
C LYS A 138 3.37 -15.34 -3.22
N LYS A 139 2.87 -16.31 -3.99
CA LYS A 139 2.32 -16.07 -5.33
C LYS A 139 0.95 -15.40 -5.24
N ILE A 140 0.63 -14.60 -6.24
CA ILE A 140 -0.72 -14.05 -6.43
C ILE A 140 -1.69 -15.21 -6.65
N PRO A 141 -2.89 -15.21 -6.02
CA PRO A 141 -3.91 -16.22 -6.25
C PRO A 141 -4.30 -16.31 -7.74
N PRO A 142 -4.50 -17.51 -8.32
CA PRO A 142 -4.76 -17.66 -9.76
C PRO A 142 -6.00 -16.91 -10.27
N ASN A 143 -7.06 -16.82 -9.47
CA ASN A 143 -8.24 -16.02 -9.80
C ASN A 143 -7.93 -14.53 -9.91
N ILE A 144 -7.04 -14.01 -9.08
CA ILE A 144 -6.58 -12.62 -9.13
C ILE A 144 -5.65 -12.40 -10.32
N VAL A 145 -4.75 -13.34 -10.62
CA VAL A 145 -3.92 -13.29 -11.85
C VAL A 145 -4.83 -13.16 -13.07
N ASN A 146 -5.82 -14.04 -13.21
CA ASN A 146 -6.75 -14.01 -14.34
C ASN A 146 -7.54 -12.70 -14.42
N LEU A 147 -8.00 -12.18 -13.28
CA LEU A 147 -8.72 -10.91 -13.23
C LEU A 147 -7.82 -9.75 -13.72
N ILE A 148 -6.60 -9.65 -13.18
CA ILE A 148 -5.66 -8.59 -13.56
C ILE A 148 -5.28 -8.68 -15.03
N GLU A 149 -4.91 -9.86 -15.53
CA GLU A 149 -4.52 -10.04 -16.93
C GLU A 149 -5.64 -9.71 -17.92
N ASN A 150 -6.89 -9.98 -17.55
CA ASN A 150 -8.06 -9.58 -18.34
C ASN A 150 -8.32 -8.07 -18.31
N LEU A 151 -8.15 -7.42 -17.15
CA LEU A 151 -8.37 -5.99 -17.00
C LEU A 151 -7.23 -5.16 -17.61
N MET A 152 -6.02 -5.68 -17.60
CA MET A 152 -4.81 -4.97 -17.99
C MET A 152 -4.31 -5.39 -19.38
N GLU A 153 -5.21 -5.83 -20.26
CA GLU A 153 -4.86 -6.19 -21.63
C GLU A 153 -4.03 -5.09 -22.31
N ASN A 154 -2.91 -5.47 -22.94
CA ASN A 154 -1.93 -4.58 -23.58
C ASN A 154 -1.19 -3.62 -22.64
N TYR A 155 -1.42 -3.64 -21.32
CA TYR A 155 -0.66 -2.81 -20.40
C TYR A 155 0.77 -3.35 -20.23
N THR A 156 1.74 -2.43 -20.25
CA THR A 156 3.13 -2.72 -19.87
C THR A 156 3.58 -1.71 -18.84
N GLY A 157 3.99 -2.18 -17.65
CA GLY A 157 4.38 -1.31 -16.55
C GLY A 157 4.33 -1.98 -15.20
N PHE A 158 4.09 -1.17 -14.19
CA PHE A 158 4.05 -1.60 -12.80
C PHE A 158 2.67 -1.38 -12.20
N MET A 159 2.26 -2.29 -11.33
CA MET A 159 1.01 -2.22 -10.61
C MET A 159 1.23 -2.62 -9.16
N ASN A 160 0.52 -1.99 -8.23
CA ASN A 160 0.41 -2.48 -6.85
C ASN A 160 -1.05 -2.83 -6.59
N ILE A 161 -1.28 -3.94 -5.91
CA ILE A 161 -2.61 -4.34 -5.44
C ILE A 161 -2.57 -4.67 -3.95
N GLU A 162 -3.67 -4.38 -3.28
CA GLU A 162 -3.88 -4.75 -1.88
C GLU A 162 -5.00 -5.79 -1.80
N LEU A 163 -4.73 -6.90 -1.12
CA LEU A 163 -5.64 -8.03 -0.98
C LEU A 163 -5.99 -8.27 0.49
N ILE A 164 -7.27 -8.48 0.78
CA ILE A 164 -7.75 -9.06 2.05
C ILE A 164 -8.66 -10.24 1.69
N ASP A 165 -8.50 -11.39 2.34
CA ASP A 165 -9.29 -12.62 2.08
C ASP A 165 -9.35 -13.03 0.59
N GLY A 166 -8.31 -12.69 -0.18
CA GLY A 166 -8.26 -13.01 -1.61
C GLY A 166 -9.08 -12.06 -2.51
N TYR A 167 -9.61 -10.96 -1.98
CA TYR A 167 -10.23 -9.88 -2.75
C TYR A 167 -9.29 -8.69 -2.90
N ILE A 168 -9.24 -8.10 -4.09
CA ILE A 168 -8.55 -6.82 -4.31
C ILE A 168 -9.40 -5.72 -3.68
N ILE A 169 -8.85 -5.03 -2.69
CA ILE A 169 -9.50 -3.91 -2.01
C ILE A 169 -9.05 -2.55 -2.54
N GLU A 170 -7.86 -2.51 -3.16
CA GLU A 170 -7.28 -1.32 -3.78
C GLU A 170 -6.25 -1.73 -4.84
N ALA A 171 -6.13 -0.94 -5.91
CA ALA A 171 -5.15 -1.14 -6.97
C ALA A 171 -4.58 0.20 -7.47
N HIS A 172 -3.31 0.18 -7.88
CA HIS A 172 -2.52 1.35 -8.26
C HIS A 172 -1.63 1.03 -9.45
N LEU A 173 -1.50 1.96 -10.41
CA LEU A 173 -0.61 1.79 -11.59
C LEU A 173 0.82 2.30 -11.30
N ARG A 174 1.37 1.85 -10.21
CA ARG A 174 2.72 2.14 -9.73
C ARG A 174 3.18 1.05 -8.77
N LEU A 175 4.46 1.00 -8.49
CA LEU A 175 4.99 0.23 -7.36
C LEU A 175 4.64 0.94 -6.03
N ASN A 176 4.56 0.19 -4.95
CA ASN A 176 4.40 0.79 -3.64
C ASN A 176 5.71 1.50 -3.23
N GLY A 177 5.66 2.82 -3.14
CA GLY A 177 6.82 3.63 -2.79
C GLY A 177 7.30 3.46 -1.34
N ASP A 178 6.49 2.85 -0.49
CA ASP A 178 6.78 2.61 0.92
C ASP A 178 7.65 1.37 1.16
N PHE A 179 7.74 0.47 0.18
CA PHE A 179 8.56 -0.72 0.28
C PHE A 179 9.98 -0.44 -0.24
N PHE A 180 10.91 -0.27 0.67
CA PHE A 180 12.32 0.10 0.38
C PHE A 180 13.21 -1.11 0.10
N ILE A 181 12.66 -2.14 -0.52
CA ILE A 181 13.43 -3.28 -1.01
C ILE A 181 14.25 -2.93 -2.25
N PHE A 182 13.94 -1.81 -2.90
CA PHE A 182 14.53 -1.44 -4.16
C PHE A 182 15.99 -1.01 -3.97
N ASN A 183 16.90 -1.91 -4.26
CA ASN A 183 18.32 -1.59 -4.38
C ASN A 183 18.62 -1.04 -5.78
N GLU A 184 19.88 -0.59 -5.98
CA GLU A 184 20.29 0.01 -7.24
C GLU A 184 20.09 -0.92 -8.43
N THR A 185 20.42 -2.22 -8.29
CA THR A 185 20.28 -3.23 -9.34
C THR A 185 18.83 -3.43 -9.75
N MET A 186 17.91 -3.48 -8.79
CA MET A 186 16.47 -3.59 -9.09
C MET A 186 15.96 -2.38 -9.85
N VAL A 187 16.36 -1.18 -9.43
CA VAL A 187 15.93 0.06 -10.10
C VAL A 187 16.49 0.12 -11.52
N ASP A 188 17.74 -0.29 -11.74
CA ASP A 188 18.31 -0.40 -13.08
C ASP A 188 17.57 -1.41 -13.95
N ASN A 189 17.15 -2.53 -13.39
CA ASN A 189 16.32 -3.52 -14.06
C ASN A 189 14.94 -2.94 -14.45
N PHE A 190 14.26 -2.22 -13.55
CA PHE A 190 12.99 -1.55 -13.86
C PHE A 190 13.15 -0.49 -14.96
N ILE A 191 14.24 0.28 -14.93
CA ILE A 191 14.57 1.25 -15.98
C ILE A 191 14.78 0.53 -17.32
N ASN A 192 15.54 -0.57 -17.32
CA ASN A 192 15.82 -1.36 -18.51
C ASN A 192 14.54 -2.01 -19.07
N PHE A 193 13.69 -2.54 -18.21
CA PHE A 193 12.38 -3.08 -18.60
C PHE A 193 11.53 -2.04 -19.34
N ILE A 194 11.35 -0.86 -18.75
CA ILE A 194 10.51 0.17 -19.37
C ILE A 194 11.12 0.76 -20.67
N LYS A 195 12.45 0.84 -20.75
CA LYS A 195 13.13 1.40 -21.92
C LYS A 195 13.28 0.41 -23.07
N ASN A 196 13.57 -0.84 -22.73
CA ASN A 196 14.09 -1.83 -23.69
C ASN A 196 13.26 -3.12 -23.71
N GLY A 197 12.25 -3.27 -22.87
CA GLY A 197 11.48 -4.51 -22.71
C GLY A 197 12.28 -5.65 -22.10
N LEU A 198 13.41 -5.39 -21.45
CA LEU A 198 14.28 -6.41 -20.89
C LEU A 198 14.14 -6.44 -19.37
N TYR A 199 13.53 -7.50 -18.86
CA TYR A 199 13.36 -7.74 -17.42
C TYR A 199 14.21 -8.94 -16.97
N THR A 200 14.82 -8.83 -15.79
CA THR A 200 15.56 -9.91 -15.13
C THR A 200 14.98 -10.16 -13.77
N PHE A 201 14.59 -11.41 -13.49
CA PHE A 201 14.06 -11.78 -12.18
C PHE A 201 15.05 -11.45 -11.06
N GLN A 202 14.50 -10.94 -9.97
CA GLN A 202 15.30 -10.48 -8.82
C GLN A 202 15.08 -11.40 -7.62
N ASP A 203 16.18 -11.79 -7.01
CA ASP A 203 16.16 -12.47 -5.72
C ASP A 203 16.19 -11.44 -4.59
N ILE A 204 15.13 -11.40 -3.79
CA ILE A 204 14.97 -10.45 -2.69
C ILE A 204 15.17 -11.16 -1.37
N LYS A 205 16.09 -10.65 -0.56
CA LYS A 205 16.30 -11.17 0.78
C LYS A 205 15.11 -10.83 1.68
N PRO A 206 14.69 -11.77 2.54
CA PRO A 206 13.65 -11.50 3.53
C PRO A 206 13.97 -10.27 4.36
N MET A 207 12.98 -9.38 4.50
CA MET A 207 13.09 -8.17 5.30
C MET A 207 11.72 -7.70 5.78
N THR A 208 11.72 -6.94 6.88
CA THR A 208 10.50 -6.38 7.45
C THR A 208 10.65 -4.86 7.56
N PHE A 209 9.62 -4.16 7.17
CA PHE A 209 9.47 -2.70 7.28
C PHE A 209 8.65 -2.38 8.50
N PHE A 210 9.14 -1.48 9.32
CA PHE A 210 8.49 -1.02 10.54
C PHE A 210 8.19 0.48 10.41
N PRO A 211 6.97 0.88 10.01
CA PRO A 211 6.54 2.26 10.10
C PRO A 211 6.30 2.62 11.56
N ILE A 212 6.66 3.84 11.96
CA ILE A 212 6.38 4.38 13.29
C ILE A 212 5.31 5.45 13.15
N PHE A 213 4.11 5.10 13.56
CA PHE A 213 2.95 6.01 13.61
C PHE A 213 2.79 6.58 15.01
N ILE A 214 2.59 7.87 15.11
CA ILE A 214 2.33 8.59 16.35
C ILE A 214 1.03 9.38 16.24
N LYS A 215 0.18 9.32 17.28
CA LYS A 215 -1.09 10.04 17.36
C LYS A 215 -0.89 11.48 17.86
N ASN A 216 -0.01 11.66 18.83
CA ASN A 216 0.30 12.98 19.39
C ASN A 216 1.58 13.54 18.77
N ILE A 217 1.51 14.77 18.28
CA ILE A 217 2.67 15.46 17.72
C ILE A 217 3.50 15.99 18.90
N SER A 218 4.34 15.12 19.48
CA SER A 218 5.43 15.59 20.35
C SER A 218 6.42 16.38 19.52
N THR A 219 7.02 17.38 20.09
CA THR A 219 8.08 18.16 19.44
C THR A 219 9.46 17.56 19.64
N ASP A 220 9.62 16.63 20.60
CA ASP A 220 10.89 15.98 20.90
C ASP A 220 10.86 14.48 20.56
N TYR A 221 11.50 14.12 19.45
CA TYR A 221 11.69 12.75 19.01
C TYR A 221 13.09 12.19 19.33
N THR A 222 13.89 12.91 20.12
CA THR A 222 15.24 12.50 20.52
C THR A 222 15.30 11.10 21.11
N PRO A 223 14.35 10.67 21.99
CA PRO A 223 14.34 9.31 22.51
C PRO A 223 14.20 8.24 21.41
N VAL A 224 13.37 8.48 20.40
CA VAL A 224 13.19 7.54 19.26
C VAL A 224 14.49 7.36 18.50
N PHE A 225 15.16 8.46 18.17
CA PHE A 225 16.44 8.41 17.46
C PHE A 225 17.55 7.75 18.30
N ASN A 226 17.57 7.98 19.61
CA ASN A 226 18.51 7.33 20.52
C ASN A 226 18.32 5.80 20.55
N ILE A 227 17.07 5.32 20.53
CA ILE A 227 16.78 3.88 20.46
C ILE A 227 17.31 3.29 19.14
N LEU A 228 16.99 3.91 18.00
CA LEU A 228 17.45 3.44 16.69
C LEU A 228 18.98 3.43 16.58
N ASN A 229 19.64 4.46 17.10
CA ASN A 229 21.11 4.56 17.14
C ASN A 229 21.72 3.50 18.07
N LYS A 230 21.14 3.26 19.25
CA LYS A 230 21.57 2.19 20.19
C LYS A 230 21.60 0.82 19.51
N TRP A 231 20.61 0.54 18.64
CA TRP A 231 20.52 -0.72 17.92
C TRP A 231 21.24 -0.70 16.56
N ASN A 232 21.90 0.40 16.19
CA ASN A 232 22.54 0.62 14.89
C ASN A 232 21.60 0.37 13.70
N ILE A 233 20.36 0.83 13.81
CA ILE A 233 19.31 0.64 12.82
C ILE A 233 19.28 1.81 11.84
N ASN A 234 19.31 1.50 10.56
CA ASN A 234 19.08 2.48 9.52
C ASN A 234 17.58 2.82 9.44
N TYR A 235 17.27 4.11 9.47
CA TYR A 235 15.90 4.61 9.36
C TYR A 235 15.80 5.75 8.35
N LYS A 236 14.59 6.04 7.92
CA LYS A 236 14.28 7.23 7.12
C LYS A 236 13.15 8.00 7.79
N ILE A 237 13.38 9.29 7.99
CA ILE A 237 12.33 10.20 8.50
C ILE A 237 11.33 10.41 7.36
N ASP A 238 10.06 10.29 7.75
CA ASP A 238 8.92 10.51 6.88
C ASP A 238 7.95 11.41 7.64
N ASN A 239 7.33 12.34 7.02
CA ASN A 239 6.42 13.27 7.68
C ASN A 239 5.04 13.21 7.03
N ILE A 240 4.59 12.01 6.67
CA ILE A 240 3.28 11.79 6.06
C ILE A 240 2.21 11.72 7.14
N TYR A 241 1.10 12.41 6.90
CA TYR A 241 -0.07 12.40 7.78
C TYR A 241 -1.15 11.51 7.19
N SER A 242 -1.74 10.68 8.04
CA SER A 242 -2.92 9.88 7.75
C SER A 242 -4.06 10.31 8.64
N GLU A 243 -5.26 10.38 8.10
CA GLU A 243 -6.49 10.58 8.86
C GLU A 243 -7.33 9.31 8.76
N THR A 244 -7.55 8.67 9.90
CA THR A 244 -8.32 7.45 9.98
C THR A 244 -9.32 7.54 11.12
N GLN A 245 -10.60 7.36 10.82
CA GLN A 245 -11.72 7.43 11.81
C GLN A 245 -11.75 8.71 12.64
N GLY A 246 -11.35 9.84 12.05
CA GLY A 246 -11.29 11.14 12.74
C GLY A 246 -10.04 11.38 13.57
N ASP A 247 -9.16 10.39 13.68
CA ASP A 247 -7.84 10.53 14.30
C ASP A 247 -6.77 10.87 13.25
N ILE A 248 -5.90 11.81 13.59
CA ILE A 248 -4.74 12.17 12.76
C ILE A 248 -3.52 11.44 13.30
N TYR A 249 -2.94 10.61 12.44
CA TYR A 249 -1.67 9.94 12.69
C TYR A 249 -0.58 10.56 11.83
N LYS A 250 0.60 10.68 12.41
CA LYS A 250 1.82 11.03 11.69
C LYS A 250 2.70 9.81 11.59
N ARG A 251 3.04 9.39 10.37
CA ARG A 251 4.15 8.45 10.17
C ARG A 251 5.45 9.23 10.33
N LEU A 252 6.07 9.11 11.50
CA LEU A 252 7.28 9.82 11.85
C LEU A 252 8.47 9.34 11.02
N LEU A 253 8.64 8.05 10.95
CA LEU A 253 9.73 7.39 10.24
C LEU A 253 9.37 5.93 9.94
N TYR A 254 10.23 5.29 9.19
CA TYR A 254 10.26 3.84 9.09
C TYR A 254 11.71 3.33 9.16
N PHE A 255 11.85 2.09 9.58
CA PHE A 255 13.12 1.38 9.56
C PHE A 255 12.96 -0.03 8.99
N ILE A 256 14.06 -0.62 8.56
CA ILE A 256 14.09 -1.97 8.01
C ILE A 256 14.92 -2.86 8.92
N CYS A 257 14.42 -4.08 9.15
CA CYS A 257 15.16 -5.10 9.87
C CYS A 257 15.06 -6.45 9.15
N THR A 258 16.17 -7.13 8.97
CA THR A 258 16.21 -8.52 8.46
C THR A 258 15.82 -9.52 9.53
N ASP A 259 16.10 -9.23 10.80
CA ASP A 259 15.57 -9.98 11.93
C ASP A 259 14.23 -9.38 12.38
N HIS A 260 13.15 -10.07 12.03
CA HIS A 260 11.79 -9.65 12.35
C HIS A 260 11.55 -9.50 13.88
N LYS A 261 12.08 -10.42 14.70
CA LYS A 261 11.88 -10.38 16.15
C LYS A 261 12.60 -9.18 16.77
N LEU A 262 13.80 -8.91 16.31
CA LEU A 262 14.56 -7.73 16.73
C LEU A 262 13.81 -6.47 16.35
N GLY A 263 13.29 -6.39 15.11
CA GLY A 263 12.50 -5.25 14.63
C GLY A 263 11.28 -4.98 15.50
N LEU A 264 10.51 -6.02 15.86
CA LEU A 264 9.36 -5.89 16.77
C LEU A 264 9.77 -5.40 18.17
N SER A 265 10.93 -5.86 18.68
CA SER A 265 11.41 -5.43 19.99
C SER A 265 11.79 -3.96 19.99
N ILE A 266 12.45 -3.49 18.95
CA ILE A 266 12.80 -2.07 18.76
C ILE A 266 11.55 -1.20 18.64
N GLN A 267 10.59 -1.62 17.81
CA GLN A 267 9.33 -0.91 17.63
C GLN A 267 8.56 -0.78 18.95
N LYS A 268 8.50 -1.86 19.73
CA LYS A 268 7.88 -1.84 21.05
C LYS A 268 8.61 -0.88 22.00
N GLU A 269 9.94 -0.87 22.02
CA GLU A 269 10.74 0.07 22.81
C GLU A 269 10.40 1.52 22.41
N ILE A 270 10.28 1.80 21.11
CA ILE A 270 9.90 3.14 20.61
C ILE A 270 8.50 3.53 21.09
N TYR A 271 7.50 2.67 20.96
CA TYR A 271 6.12 2.98 21.35
C TYR A 271 5.95 3.21 22.85
N LEU A 272 6.78 2.62 23.70
CA LEU A 272 6.79 2.92 25.14
C LEU A 272 7.16 4.37 25.47
N TYR A 273 7.81 5.09 24.55
CA TYR A 273 8.15 6.51 24.71
C TYR A 273 7.24 7.46 23.94
N CYS A 274 6.45 6.94 23.00
CA CYS A 274 5.58 7.76 22.12
C CYS A 274 4.11 7.74 22.56
N LEU A 275 3.72 6.84 23.46
CA LEU A 275 2.38 6.72 24.05
C LEU A 275 2.35 7.28 25.45
#